data_b125cc192c393f69a38bcd2c7227ff57
#
_entry.id   b125cc192c393f69a38bcd2c7227ff57
#
_cell.length_a   1.000
_cell.length_b   1.000
_cell.length_c   1.000
_cell.angle_alpha   90.00
_cell.angle_beta   90.00
_cell.angle_gamma   90.00
#
_symmetry.space_group_name_H-M   'P 1'
#
loop_
_entity.id
_entity.type
_entity.pdbx_description
1 polymer ?
#
loop_
_entity_poly.entity_id
_entity_poly.type
_entity_poly.pdbx_seq_one_letter_code
_entity_poly.pdbx_strand_id
1 'polypeptide(L)'
;MPPLIVVTAASSNHFGALVQMLGSLRRLNARVECYDIGLTAGEAGALPRWNGCVHHTFDYPRYPPHLNVNVNAGEYAWKPVIVADVVERIRSAANPDDARCDVLWADAGCFFHALEPVAERIASGEGVWVRTSAGTMRQWTHPGMFDYLRVSLDEYGGKRNADATLVGFAVGSAPASRADAIYRDIIQPWKACALAKDCIAPAGSSRANHRQDQAVLSYLVHKAGYAFAADTRDRLGVRCKCDRWFYTYIGFHFPAPLYARCCLY
;
A
#
# COMPACT_ATOMS: atom_id res chain seq x y z
N MET A 1 -11.13 -0.30 -20.12
CA MET A 1 -10.36 0.15 -18.93
C MET A 1 -9.22 -0.83 -18.73
N PRO A 2 -7.99 -0.40 -18.50
CA PRO A 2 -6.91 -1.35 -18.21
C PRO A 2 -7.26 -2.15 -16.96
N PRO A 3 -6.95 -3.44 -16.91
CA PRO A 3 -7.21 -4.25 -15.75
C PRO A 3 -6.39 -3.75 -14.56
N LEU A 4 -7.04 -3.67 -13.39
CA LEU A 4 -6.43 -3.19 -12.14
C LEU A 4 -6.29 -4.34 -11.15
N ILE A 5 -5.11 -4.52 -10.59
CA ILE A 5 -4.87 -5.42 -9.46
C ILE A 5 -4.80 -4.57 -8.17
N VAL A 6 -5.70 -4.86 -7.24
CA VAL A 6 -5.66 -4.28 -5.89
C VAL A 6 -4.77 -5.14 -5.02
N VAL A 7 -3.74 -4.53 -4.45
CA VAL A 7 -2.78 -5.20 -3.54
C VAL A 7 -3.01 -4.72 -2.13
N THR A 8 -3.14 -5.64 -1.19
CA THR A 8 -3.33 -5.34 0.22
C THR A 8 -2.62 -6.35 1.12
N ALA A 9 -2.41 -5.96 2.38
CA ALA A 9 -1.87 -6.86 3.40
C ALA A 9 -2.46 -6.54 4.77
N ALA A 10 -2.57 -7.55 5.63
CA ALA A 10 -2.96 -7.36 7.02
C ALA A 10 -2.39 -8.45 7.94
N SER A 11 -2.24 -8.08 9.20
CA SER A 11 -2.08 -8.99 10.34
C SER A 11 -3.37 -9.01 11.18
N SER A 12 -3.42 -9.85 12.21
CA SER A 12 -4.63 -10.09 13.04
C SER A 12 -5.26 -8.83 13.60
N ASN A 13 -4.47 -7.80 13.94
CA ASN A 13 -4.99 -6.53 14.46
C ASN A 13 -5.82 -5.73 13.44
N HIS A 14 -5.72 -6.04 12.14
CA HIS A 14 -6.50 -5.44 11.06
C HIS A 14 -7.42 -6.45 10.35
N PHE A 15 -7.63 -7.64 10.92
CA PHE A 15 -8.44 -8.70 10.31
C PHE A 15 -9.85 -8.23 9.94
N GLY A 16 -10.55 -7.59 10.87
CA GLY A 16 -11.92 -7.10 10.62
C GLY A 16 -11.97 -6.07 9.48
N ALA A 17 -11.02 -5.15 9.42
CA ALA A 17 -10.88 -4.17 8.34
C ALA A 17 -10.60 -4.86 6.99
N LEU A 18 -9.70 -5.85 6.98
CA LEU A 18 -9.40 -6.65 5.79
C LEU A 18 -10.64 -7.38 5.27
N VAL A 19 -11.41 -8.03 6.14
CA VAL A 19 -12.65 -8.74 5.74
C VAL A 19 -13.65 -7.79 5.08
N GLN A 20 -13.83 -6.59 5.63
CA GLN A 20 -14.70 -5.56 5.04
C GLN A 20 -14.20 -5.10 3.67
N MET A 21 -12.90 -4.83 3.56
CA MET A 21 -12.28 -4.46 2.28
C MET A 21 -12.47 -5.54 1.24
N LEU A 22 -12.11 -6.79 1.55
CA LEU A 22 -12.27 -7.93 0.65
C LEU A 22 -13.74 -8.16 0.27
N GLY A 23 -14.67 -8.00 1.21
CA GLY A 23 -16.11 -8.05 0.94
C GLY A 23 -16.57 -6.98 -0.04
N SER A 24 -16.01 -5.75 0.05
CA SER A 24 -16.30 -4.68 -0.89
C SER A 24 -15.75 -4.97 -2.29
N LEU A 25 -14.51 -5.46 -2.38
CA LEU A 25 -13.85 -5.81 -3.64
C LEU A 25 -14.47 -7.03 -4.33
N ARG A 26 -14.93 -8.02 -3.54
CA ARG A 26 -15.66 -9.18 -4.06
C ARG A 26 -16.94 -8.76 -4.79
N ARG A 27 -17.72 -7.82 -4.24
CA ARG A 27 -18.93 -7.28 -4.89
C ARG A 27 -18.64 -6.62 -6.23
N LEU A 28 -17.46 -6.04 -6.38
CA LEU A 28 -16.98 -5.40 -7.60
C LEU A 28 -16.28 -6.40 -8.56
N ASN A 29 -16.23 -7.69 -8.18
CA ASN A 29 -15.47 -8.72 -8.90
C ASN A 29 -14.03 -8.32 -9.21
N ALA A 30 -13.38 -7.65 -8.27
CA ALA A 30 -12.04 -7.11 -8.42
C ALA A 30 -10.97 -8.21 -8.49
N ARG A 31 -9.86 -7.92 -9.19
CA ARG A 31 -8.62 -8.71 -9.07
C ARG A 31 -7.85 -8.22 -7.83
N VAL A 32 -7.52 -9.14 -6.93
CA VAL A 32 -6.88 -8.81 -5.63
C VAL A 32 -5.72 -9.75 -5.35
N GLU A 33 -4.61 -9.18 -4.91
CA GLU A 33 -3.48 -9.87 -4.30
C GLU A 33 -3.50 -9.55 -2.80
N CYS A 34 -3.90 -10.50 -1.98
CA CYS A 34 -4.06 -10.34 -0.53
C CYS A 34 -2.93 -11.05 0.21
N TYR A 35 -2.12 -10.31 0.96
CA TYR A 35 -0.99 -10.85 1.71
C TYR A 35 -1.33 -10.99 3.20
N ASP A 36 -1.22 -12.22 3.70
CA ASP A 36 -1.18 -12.50 5.13
C ASP A 36 0.22 -12.16 5.65
N ILE A 37 0.30 -11.14 6.51
CA ILE A 37 1.54 -10.72 7.19
C ILE A 37 1.48 -11.01 8.70
N GLY A 38 0.61 -11.92 9.14
CA GLY A 38 0.50 -12.30 10.55
C GLY A 38 -0.94 -12.51 11.01
N LEU A 39 -1.77 -13.11 10.18
CA LEU A 39 -3.08 -13.64 10.56
C LEU A 39 -2.92 -14.96 11.32
N THR A 40 -3.86 -15.30 12.18
CA THR A 40 -3.99 -16.65 12.67
C THR A 40 -4.51 -17.58 11.57
N ALA A 41 -4.28 -18.90 11.70
CA ALA A 41 -4.79 -19.88 10.74
C ALA A 41 -6.33 -19.82 10.60
N GLY A 42 -7.05 -19.56 11.70
CA GLY A 42 -8.50 -19.38 11.69
C GLY A 42 -8.94 -18.12 10.92
N GLU A 43 -8.24 -17.00 11.09
CA GLU A 43 -8.50 -15.75 10.37
C GLU A 43 -8.20 -15.89 8.88
N ALA A 44 -7.05 -16.47 8.52
CA ALA A 44 -6.69 -16.73 7.13
C ALA A 44 -7.70 -17.65 6.43
N GLY A 45 -8.21 -18.69 7.14
CA GLY A 45 -9.26 -19.59 6.66
C GLY A 45 -10.62 -18.90 6.49
N ALA A 46 -10.92 -17.85 7.27
CA ALA A 46 -12.18 -17.13 7.26
C ALA A 46 -12.22 -15.96 6.24
N LEU A 47 -11.11 -15.66 5.54
CA LEU A 47 -11.10 -14.59 4.54
C LEU A 47 -12.04 -14.86 3.37
N PRO A 48 -12.76 -13.84 2.85
CA PRO A 48 -13.56 -13.96 1.64
C PRO A 48 -12.73 -14.46 0.44
N ARG A 49 -13.26 -15.44 -0.29
CA ARG A 49 -12.60 -16.02 -1.48
C ARG A 49 -13.49 -15.89 -2.70
N TRP A 50 -12.87 -15.64 -3.86
CA TRP A 50 -13.47 -15.64 -5.19
C TRP A 50 -12.36 -15.79 -6.24
N ASN A 51 -12.71 -16.10 -7.49
CA ASN A 51 -11.73 -16.36 -8.54
C ASN A 51 -10.76 -15.19 -8.83
N GLY A 52 -11.15 -13.96 -8.52
CA GLY A 52 -10.30 -12.77 -8.67
C GLY A 52 -9.37 -12.49 -7.50
N CYS A 53 -9.42 -13.26 -6.40
CA CYS A 53 -8.61 -13.02 -5.21
C CYS A 53 -7.59 -14.12 -4.99
N VAL A 54 -6.32 -13.75 -5.04
CA VAL A 54 -5.20 -14.62 -4.70
C VAL A 54 -4.72 -14.28 -3.29
N HIS A 55 -4.58 -15.31 -2.46
CA HIS A 55 -4.07 -15.19 -1.09
C HIS A 55 -2.63 -15.66 -1.03
N HIS A 56 -1.78 -14.84 -0.43
CA HIS A 56 -0.36 -15.11 -0.21
C HIS A 56 -0.03 -15.05 1.27
N THR A 57 0.92 -15.88 1.70
CA THR A 57 1.57 -15.72 3.01
C THR A 57 2.91 -15.03 2.80
N PHE A 58 3.18 -13.98 3.57
CA PHE A 58 4.44 -13.25 3.47
C PHE A 58 5.58 -14.09 4.06
N ASP A 59 6.58 -14.38 3.24
CA ASP A 59 7.70 -15.26 3.58
C ASP A 59 8.82 -14.48 4.31
N TYR A 60 8.62 -14.21 5.60
CA TYR A 60 9.57 -13.47 6.44
C TYR A 60 11.01 -13.98 6.41
N PRO A 61 11.30 -15.29 6.39
CA PRO A 61 12.66 -15.82 6.29
C PRO A 61 13.49 -15.30 5.11
N ARG A 62 12.84 -14.85 4.04
CA ARG A 62 13.53 -14.27 2.87
C ARG A 62 14.01 -12.84 3.06
N TYR A 63 13.62 -12.19 4.15
CA TYR A 63 13.80 -10.75 4.34
C TYR A 63 14.50 -10.42 5.67
N PRO A 64 15.11 -9.24 5.80
CA PRO A 64 15.71 -8.79 7.05
C PRO A 64 14.70 -8.80 8.22
N PRO A 65 15.15 -9.10 9.46
CA PRO A 65 14.26 -9.28 10.61
C PRO A 65 13.37 -8.08 10.94
N HIS A 66 13.76 -6.85 10.57
CA HIS A 66 12.97 -5.66 10.84
C HIS A 66 11.66 -5.58 10.05
N LEU A 67 11.50 -6.40 8.98
CA LEU A 67 10.24 -6.51 8.26
C LEU A 67 9.18 -7.30 9.05
N ASN A 68 9.57 -8.06 10.07
CA ASN A 68 8.63 -8.87 10.83
C ASN A 68 7.58 -7.99 11.51
N VAL A 69 6.31 -8.20 11.19
CA VAL A 69 5.19 -7.40 11.70
C VAL A 69 5.07 -7.40 13.23
N ASN A 70 5.59 -8.43 13.90
CA ASN A 70 5.64 -8.52 15.35
C ASN A 70 6.71 -7.61 16.00
N VAL A 71 7.59 -7.00 15.18
CA VAL A 71 8.62 -6.06 15.63
C VAL A 71 8.29 -4.68 15.07
N ASN A 72 7.81 -3.77 15.92
CA ASN A 72 7.42 -2.41 15.53
C ASN A 72 6.53 -2.35 14.26
N ALA A 73 5.58 -3.27 14.13
CA ALA A 73 4.73 -3.44 12.93
C ALA A 73 5.54 -3.68 11.64
N GLY A 74 6.74 -4.27 11.76
CA GLY A 74 7.65 -4.52 10.63
C GLY A 74 8.13 -3.24 9.96
N GLU A 75 8.15 -2.12 10.68
CA GLU A 75 8.49 -0.77 10.20
C GLU A 75 7.72 -0.41 8.91
N TYR A 76 6.57 -1.06 8.65
CA TYR A 76 5.82 -1.02 7.39
C TYR A 76 6.67 -1.36 6.15
N ALA A 77 7.87 -1.92 6.35
CA ALA A 77 8.83 -2.25 5.29
C ALA A 77 8.34 -3.40 4.37
N TRP A 78 7.43 -4.25 4.86
CA TRP A 78 6.79 -5.29 4.06
C TRP A 78 5.96 -4.71 2.89
N LYS A 79 5.39 -3.50 3.01
CA LYS A 79 4.55 -2.89 1.96
C LYS A 79 5.32 -2.63 0.66
N PRO A 80 6.45 -1.91 0.63
CA PRO A 80 7.23 -1.71 -0.59
C PRO A 80 7.70 -3.01 -1.22
N VAL A 81 8.04 -4.00 -0.41
CA VAL A 81 8.46 -5.33 -0.88
C VAL A 81 7.32 -6.04 -1.59
N ILE A 82 6.12 -6.08 -0.98
CA ILE A 82 4.92 -6.69 -1.58
C ILE A 82 4.58 -6.00 -2.91
N VAL A 83 4.55 -4.66 -2.93
CA VAL A 83 4.25 -3.91 -4.17
C VAL A 83 5.26 -4.23 -5.26
N ALA A 84 6.54 -4.27 -4.92
CA ALA A 84 7.59 -4.59 -5.89
C ALA A 84 7.46 -6.02 -6.43
N ASP A 85 7.20 -7.00 -5.57
CA ASP A 85 7.03 -8.40 -5.98
C ASP A 85 5.83 -8.58 -6.93
N VAL A 86 4.72 -7.85 -6.70
CA VAL A 86 3.57 -7.86 -7.62
C VAL A 86 3.92 -7.21 -8.95
N VAL A 87 4.57 -6.04 -8.93
CA VAL A 87 4.99 -5.34 -10.16
C VAL A 87 5.99 -6.17 -10.95
N GLU A 88 6.96 -6.82 -10.29
CA GLU A 88 7.94 -7.69 -10.94
C GLU A 88 7.27 -8.89 -11.63
N ARG A 89 6.25 -9.50 -11.01
CA ARG A 89 5.46 -10.59 -11.63
C ARG A 89 4.67 -10.11 -12.86
N ILE A 90 4.04 -8.94 -12.78
CA ILE A 90 3.34 -8.34 -13.92
C ILE A 90 4.30 -8.11 -15.08
N ARG A 91 5.46 -7.51 -14.81
CA ARG A 91 6.47 -7.20 -15.84
C ARG A 91 7.08 -8.45 -16.49
N SER A 92 7.13 -9.56 -15.77
CA SER A 92 7.63 -10.85 -16.26
C SER A 92 6.54 -11.81 -16.76
N ALA A 93 5.26 -11.37 -16.74
CA ALA A 93 4.15 -12.20 -17.09
C ALA A 93 4.17 -12.58 -18.58
N ALA A 94 4.10 -13.89 -18.87
CA ALA A 94 3.98 -14.40 -20.23
C ALA A 94 2.56 -14.18 -20.81
N ASN A 95 1.54 -14.08 -19.94
CA ASN A 95 0.16 -13.80 -20.33
C ASN A 95 0.00 -12.29 -20.58
N PRO A 96 -0.41 -11.88 -21.80
CA PRO A 96 -0.62 -10.47 -22.13
C PRO A 96 -1.66 -9.77 -21.24
N ASP A 97 -2.67 -10.48 -20.75
CA ASP A 97 -3.70 -9.91 -19.89
C ASP A 97 -3.16 -9.57 -18.51
N ASP A 98 -2.21 -10.33 -18.00
CA ASP A 98 -1.52 -10.03 -16.76
C ASP A 98 -0.50 -8.89 -16.93
N ALA A 99 0.22 -8.89 -18.06
CA ALA A 99 1.18 -7.84 -18.39
C ALA A 99 0.56 -6.45 -18.57
N ARG A 100 -0.76 -6.36 -18.81
CA ARG A 100 -1.51 -5.09 -18.97
C ARG A 100 -2.13 -4.56 -17.69
N CYS A 101 -1.92 -5.22 -16.56
CA CYS A 101 -2.52 -4.79 -15.30
C CYS A 101 -1.77 -3.60 -14.68
N ASP A 102 -2.54 -2.60 -14.27
CA ASP A 102 -2.05 -1.58 -13.34
C ASP A 102 -2.13 -2.09 -11.89
N VAL A 103 -1.38 -1.47 -11.00
CA VAL A 103 -1.33 -1.86 -9.58
C VAL A 103 -1.87 -0.74 -8.70
N LEU A 104 -2.77 -1.08 -7.79
CA LEU A 104 -3.26 -0.22 -6.72
C LEU A 104 -2.93 -0.84 -5.37
N TRP A 105 -1.99 -0.25 -4.64
CA TRP A 105 -1.87 -0.53 -3.23
C TRP A 105 -3.01 0.11 -2.46
N ALA A 106 -3.64 -0.64 -1.56
CA ALA A 106 -4.64 -0.14 -0.63
C ALA A 106 -4.46 -0.77 0.75
N ASP A 107 -4.29 0.05 1.79
CA ASP A 107 -4.27 -0.44 3.17
C ASP A 107 -5.60 -1.13 3.52
N ALA A 108 -5.57 -2.16 4.37
CA ALA A 108 -6.72 -3.00 4.71
C ALA A 108 -7.94 -2.22 5.28
N GLY A 109 -7.73 -1.00 5.79
CA GLY A 109 -8.80 -0.11 6.23
C GLY A 109 -9.52 0.65 5.11
N CYS A 110 -9.32 0.31 3.84
CA CYS A 110 -10.04 0.88 2.70
C CYS A 110 -11.33 0.11 2.41
N PHE A 111 -12.36 0.82 1.95
CA PHE A 111 -13.63 0.26 1.50
C PHE A 111 -13.97 0.81 0.12
N PHE A 112 -14.30 -0.06 -0.83
CA PHE A 112 -14.56 0.30 -2.21
C PHE A 112 -16.05 0.28 -2.54
N HIS A 113 -16.56 1.39 -3.05
CA HIS A 113 -17.89 1.51 -3.64
C HIS A 113 -17.82 1.30 -5.16
N ALA A 114 -16.72 1.73 -5.79
CA ALA A 114 -16.39 1.58 -7.21
C ALA A 114 -14.87 1.48 -7.38
N LEU A 115 -14.41 0.88 -8.47
CA LEU A 115 -12.98 0.80 -8.86
C LEU A 115 -12.66 1.67 -10.08
N GLU A 116 -13.65 1.88 -10.94
CA GLU A 116 -13.49 2.59 -12.21
C GLU A 116 -12.86 3.98 -12.01
N PRO A 117 -13.32 4.83 -11.09
CA PRO A 117 -12.77 6.18 -10.97
C PRO A 117 -11.27 6.19 -10.60
N VAL A 118 -10.82 5.29 -9.71
CA VAL A 118 -9.40 5.22 -9.34
C VAL A 118 -8.57 4.59 -10.45
N ALA A 119 -9.09 3.57 -11.14
CA ALA A 119 -8.42 2.95 -12.27
C ALA A 119 -8.20 3.93 -13.44
N GLU A 120 -9.21 4.76 -13.76
CA GLU A 120 -9.10 5.82 -14.76
C GLU A 120 -8.03 6.85 -14.38
N ARG A 121 -7.95 7.22 -13.10
CA ARG A 121 -6.91 8.15 -12.61
C ARG A 121 -5.51 7.58 -12.71
N ILE A 122 -5.33 6.30 -12.43
CA ILE A 122 -4.04 5.63 -12.59
C ILE A 122 -3.64 5.61 -14.08
N ALA A 123 -4.53 5.15 -14.95
CA ALA A 123 -4.25 4.99 -16.37
C ALA A 123 -4.05 6.33 -17.12
N SER A 124 -4.80 7.38 -16.74
CA SER A 124 -4.70 8.72 -17.36
C SER A 124 -3.59 9.59 -16.79
N GLY A 125 -2.99 9.19 -15.65
CA GLY A 125 -1.96 9.95 -14.96
C GLY A 125 -0.57 9.82 -15.59
N GLU A 126 0.40 10.50 -14.99
CA GLU A 126 1.81 10.49 -15.43
C GLU A 126 2.56 9.22 -15.02
N GLY A 127 1.87 8.26 -14.38
CA GLY A 127 2.42 6.94 -14.05
C GLY A 127 2.29 6.55 -12.59
N VAL A 128 2.48 7.49 -11.66
CA VAL A 128 2.26 7.27 -10.23
C VAL A 128 1.10 8.14 -9.77
N TRP A 129 0.03 7.48 -9.34
CA TRP A 129 -1.10 8.17 -8.74
C TRP A 129 -0.99 8.11 -7.22
N VAL A 130 -0.77 9.25 -6.60
CA VAL A 130 -0.62 9.38 -5.15
C VAL A 130 -1.15 10.76 -4.71
N ARG A 131 -1.78 10.80 -3.54
CA ARG A 131 -2.29 12.04 -2.92
C ARG A 131 -1.34 12.56 -1.87
N THR A 132 -1.52 13.82 -1.48
CA THR A 132 -0.81 14.37 -0.32
C THR A 132 -1.44 13.89 0.99
N SER A 133 -0.60 13.63 1.98
CA SER A 133 -0.97 13.50 3.39
C SER A 133 -0.77 14.83 4.12
N ALA A 134 -1.19 14.89 5.39
CA ALA A 134 -1.03 16.07 6.23
C ALA A 134 0.44 16.33 6.57
N GLY A 135 0.79 17.61 6.72
CA GLY A 135 2.12 18.06 7.12
C GLY A 135 3.17 18.01 6.00
N THR A 136 4.39 18.25 6.38
CA THR A 136 5.56 18.29 5.50
C THR A 136 6.52 17.15 5.81
N MET A 137 7.47 16.91 4.91
CA MET A 137 8.51 15.90 5.12
C MET A 137 9.36 16.22 6.35
N ARG A 138 9.63 17.50 6.66
CA ARG A 138 10.35 17.90 7.89
C ARG A 138 9.66 17.44 9.17
N GLN A 139 8.34 17.40 9.17
CA GLN A 139 7.55 16.97 10.33
C GLN A 139 7.49 15.43 10.49
N TRP A 140 7.54 14.71 9.37
CA TRP A 140 7.21 13.29 9.34
C TRP A 140 8.30 12.41 8.73
N THR A 141 9.53 12.96 8.56
CA THR A 141 10.69 12.20 8.08
C THR A 141 11.85 12.44 9.02
N HIS A 142 12.34 11.36 9.63
CA HIS A 142 13.51 11.44 10.51
C HIS A 142 14.75 11.87 9.70
N PRO A 143 15.61 12.79 10.23
CA PRO A 143 16.81 13.25 9.53
C PRO A 143 17.72 12.12 9.03
N GLY A 144 17.88 11.04 9.82
CA GLY A 144 18.69 9.88 9.44
C GLY A 144 18.29 9.22 8.12
N MET A 145 17.03 9.34 7.66
CA MET A 145 16.66 8.88 6.31
C MET A 145 17.30 9.75 5.24
N PHE A 146 17.32 11.07 5.42
CA PHE A 146 17.99 11.99 4.48
C PHE A 146 19.49 11.77 4.46
N ASP A 147 20.11 11.54 5.63
CA ASP A 147 21.53 11.22 5.76
C ASP A 147 21.87 9.90 5.03
N TYR A 148 21.06 8.85 5.22
CA TYR A 148 21.21 7.59 4.50
C TYR A 148 21.13 7.76 2.99
N LEU A 149 20.15 8.54 2.50
CA LEU A 149 19.95 8.81 1.10
C LEU A 149 20.92 9.85 0.53
N ARG A 150 21.76 10.48 1.37
CA ARG A 150 22.72 11.53 1.03
C ARG A 150 22.06 12.72 0.34
N VAL A 151 20.93 13.15 0.87
CA VAL A 151 20.17 14.30 0.36
C VAL A 151 19.90 15.30 1.46
N SER A 152 19.72 16.58 1.06
CA SER A 152 19.52 17.66 2.03
C SER A 152 18.09 17.69 2.58
N LEU A 153 17.98 17.78 3.90
CA LEU A 153 16.70 18.09 4.56
C LEU A 153 16.14 19.44 4.12
N ASP A 154 16.99 20.42 3.78
CA ASP A 154 16.54 21.75 3.36
C ASP A 154 15.91 21.70 1.96
N GLU A 155 16.35 20.81 1.09
CA GLU A 155 15.78 20.63 -0.24
C GLU A 155 14.37 19.97 -0.19
N TYR A 156 14.18 18.99 0.70
CA TYR A 156 12.95 18.18 0.75
C TYR A 156 12.04 18.51 1.92
N GLY A 157 12.55 19.06 3.00
CA GLY A 157 11.84 19.22 4.27
C GLY A 157 10.56 20.06 4.17
N GLY A 158 10.51 21.06 3.31
CA GLY A 158 9.32 21.87 3.08
C GLY A 158 8.25 21.21 2.20
N LYS A 159 8.59 20.12 1.51
CA LYS A 159 7.69 19.43 0.58
C LYS A 159 6.61 18.64 1.31
N ARG A 160 5.46 18.42 0.65
CA ARG A 160 4.32 17.67 1.20
C ARG A 160 4.61 16.18 1.27
N ASN A 161 4.02 15.50 2.25
CA ASN A 161 4.08 14.04 2.32
C ASN A 161 3.11 13.39 1.35
N ALA A 162 3.49 12.24 0.81
CA ALA A 162 2.60 11.32 0.11
C ALA A 162 1.59 10.68 1.09
N ASP A 163 0.44 10.26 0.61
CA ASP A 163 -0.50 9.42 1.33
C ASP A 163 -0.31 7.96 0.89
N ALA A 164 0.45 7.19 1.64
CA ALA A 164 0.74 5.79 1.32
C ALA A 164 -0.41 4.82 1.61
N THR A 165 -1.57 5.29 2.07
CA THR A 165 -2.77 4.46 2.29
C THR A 165 -3.35 3.92 0.99
N LEU A 166 -3.27 4.72 -0.09
CA LEU A 166 -3.81 4.37 -1.41
C LEU A 166 -2.86 4.94 -2.47
N VAL A 167 -2.19 4.07 -3.22
CA VAL A 167 -1.17 4.44 -4.22
C VAL A 167 -1.32 3.60 -5.47
N GLY A 168 -1.43 4.26 -6.62
CA GLY A 168 -1.58 3.61 -7.93
C GLY A 168 -0.32 3.71 -8.78
N PHE A 169 -0.03 2.66 -9.55
CA PHE A 169 1.11 2.56 -10.45
C PHE A 169 0.64 2.09 -11.83
N ALA A 170 0.80 2.94 -12.85
CA ALA A 170 0.45 2.64 -14.23
C ALA A 170 1.56 1.79 -14.88
N VAL A 171 1.67 0.54 -14.49
CA VAL A 171 2.72 -0.38 -14.99
C VAL A 171 2.29 -1.19 -16.19
N GLY A 172 0.99 -1.40 -16.39
CA GLY A 172 0.44 -2.12 -17.54
C GLY A 172 -0.20 -1.22 -18.60
N SER A 173 -0.80 -0.10 -18.20
CA SER A 173 -1.44 0.85 -19.12
C SER A 173 -0.47 1.86 -19.72
N ALA A 174 0.66 2.13 -19.04
CA ALA A 174 1.66 3.08 -19.52
C ALA A 174 2.48 2.51 -20.70
N PRO A 175 3.01 3.38 -21.58
CA PRO A 175 4.06 2.98 -22.51
C PRO A 175 5.25 2.35 -21.78
N ALA A 176 5.93 1.38 -22.40
CA ALA A 176 7.02 0.61 -21.78
C ALA A 176 8.09 1.51 -21.14
N SER A 177 8.50 2.58 -21.81
CA SER A 177 9.49 3.53 -21.27
C SER A 177 9.06 4.19 -19.97
N ARG A 178 7.76 4.49 -19.83
CA ARG A 178 7.19 5.06 -18.60
C ARG A 178 7.05 4.00 -17.52
N ALA A 179 6.58 2.80 -17.84
CA ALA A 179 6.54 1.67 -16.91
C ALA A 179 7.94 1.33 -16.37
N ASP A 180 8.97 1.38 -17.23
CA ASP A 180 10.37 1.22 -16.83
C ASP A 180 10.85 2.34 -15.91
N ALA A 181 10.46 3.59 -16.17
CA ALA A 181 10.78 4.71 -15.29
C ALA A 181 10.13 4.58 -13.92
N ILE A 182 8.83 4.20 -13.84
CA ILE A 182 8.14 3.95 -12.56
C ILE A 182 8.86 2.86 -11.76
N TYR A 183 9.22 1.77 -12.43
CA TYR A 183 9.93 0.67 -11.78
C TYR A 183 11.30 1.08 -11.27
N ARG A 184 12.11 1.76 -12.09
CA ARG A 184 13.48 2.20 -11.78
C ARG A 184 13.51 3.31 -10.72
N ASP A 185 12.62 4.29 -10.82
CA ASP A 185 12.70 5.53 -10.04
C ASP A 185 11.84 5.49 -8.77
N ILE A 186 10.84 4.60 -8.69
CA ILE A 186 9.93 4.48 -7.53
C ILE A 186 9.98 3.08 -6.93
N ILE A 187 9.62 2.03 -7.69
CA ILE A 187 9.36 0.70 -7.12
C ILE A 187 10.64 0.08 -6.55
N GLN A 188 11.71 0.01 -7.35
CA GLN A 188 12.98 -0.55 -6.90
C GLN A 188 13.63 0.23 -5.75
N PRO A 189 13.75 1.58 -5.79
CA PRO A 189 14.30 2.33 -4.67
C PRO A 189 13.45 2.24 -3.40
N TRP A 190 12.12 2.14 -3.53
CA TRP A 190 11.23 1.95 -2.39
C TRP A 190 11.47 0.60 -1.71
N LYS A 191 11.54 -0.50 -2.50
CA LYS A 191 11.93 -1.83 -2.02
C LYS A 191 13.35 -1.82 -1.41
N ALA A 192 14.31 -1.21 -2.07
CA ALA A 192 15.70 -1.16 -1.58
C ALA A 192 15.81 -0.45 -0.23
N CYS A 193 15.13 0.70 -0.06
CA CYS A 193 15.07 1.39 1.22
C CYS A 193 14.35 0.54 2.28
N ALA A 194 13.26 -0.15 1.94
CA ALA A 194 12.54 -1.03 2.85
C ALA A 194 13.42 -2.18 3.39
N LEU A 195 14.31 -2.71 2.56
CA LEU A 195 15.25 -3.77 2.95
C LEU A 195 16.42 -3.26 3.80
N ALA A 196 16.70 -1.97 3.79
CA ALA A 196 17.75 -1.31 4.58
C ALA A 196 17.14 -0.65 5.81
N LYS A 197 17.35 -1.25 7.00
CA LYS A 197 16.78 -0.72 8.25
C LYS A 197 17.11 0.75 8.48
N ASP A 198 18.34 1.15 8.24
CA ASP A 198 18.80 2.53 8.45
C ASP A 198 18.18 3.53 7.47
N CYS A 199 17.60 3.06 6.35
CA CYS A 199 16.79 3.88 5.45
C CYS A 199 15.34 3.98 5.91
N ILE A 200 14.67 2.84 6.12
CA ILE A 200 13.23 2.81 6.41
C ILE A 200 12.89 3.17 7.86
N ALA A 201 13.80 2.89 8.78
CA ALA A 201 13.64 3.11 10.22
C ALA A 201 15.00 3.45 10.88
N PRO A 202 15.57 4.65 10.60
CA PRO A 202 16.85 5.08 11.18
C PRO A 202 16.83 5.05 12.71
N ALA A 203 17.99 4.91 13.33
CA ALA A 203 18.13 4.94 14.77
C ALA A 203 17.50 6.21 15.37
N GLY A 204 16.65 6.06 16.39
CA GLY A 204 15.89 7.17 17.00
C GLY A 204 14.60 7.54 16.29
N SER A 205 14.28 6.90 15.16
CA SER A 205 12.99 7.07 14.51
C SER A 205 11.87 6.35 15.26
N SER A 206 10.66 6.90 15.17
CA SER A 206 9.44 6.34 15.72
C SER A 206 8.24 6.87 14.97
N ARG A 207 7.04 6.33 15.22
CA ARG A 207 5.80 6.87 14.62
C ARG A 207 5.49 8.33 14.99
N ALA A 208 6.15 8.88 16.02
CA ALA A 208 5.99 10.28 16.42
C ALA A 208 6.79 11.24 15.53
N ASN A 209 7.87 10.78 14.88
CA ASN A 209 8.78 11.61 14.09
C ASN A 209 9.12 11.06 12.70
N HIS A 210 8.59 9.88 12.35
CA HIS A 210 8.88 9.23 11.07
C HIS A 210 7.70 8.41 10.57
N ARG A 211 7.44 8.45 9.27
CA ARG A 211 6.34 7.74 8.61
C ARG A 211 6.83 6.61 7.70
N GLN A 212 7.94 6.00 8.03
CA GLN A 212 8.55 4.81 7.40
C GLN A 212 8.33 4.76 5.87
N ASP A 213 7.55 3.78 5.38
CA ASP A 213 7.24 3.57 3.96
C ASP A 213 6.70 4.82 3.26
N GLN A 214 5.85 5.60 3.95
CA GLN A 214 5.29 6.85 3.46
C GLN A 214 6.36 7.94 3.29
N ALA A 215 7.32 8.05 4.23
CA ALA A 215 8.40 9.02 4.14
C ALA A 215 9.31 8.76 2.94
N VAL A 216 9.65 7.48 2.72
CA VAL A 216 10.44 7.06 1.55
C VAL A 216 9.67 7.33 0.25
N LEU A 217 8.40 6.93 0.18
CA LEU A 217 7.55 7.20 -1.00
C LEU A 217 7.47 8.70 -1.29
N SER A 218 7.30 9.53 -0.25
CA SER A 218 7.26 11.00 -0.39
C SER A 218 8.51 11.55 -1.07
N TYR A 219 9.68 11.12 -0.60
CA TYR A 219 10.95 11.50 -1.20
C TYR A 219 11.05 11.05 -2.66
N LEU A 220 10.73 9.80 -2.97
CA LEU A 220 10.85 9.26 -4.32
C LEU A 220 9.93 9.96 -5.32
N VAL A 221 8.68 10.23 -4.94
CA VAL A 221 7.71 10.97 -5.77
C VAL A 221 8.22 12.37 -6.10
N HIS A 222 8.75 13.10 -5.11
CA HIS A 222 9.33 14.41 -5.34
C HIS A 222 10.61 14.37 -6.18
N LYS A 223 11.48 13.38 -5.91
CA LYS A 223 12.74 13.20 -6.67
C LYS A 223 12.48 12.90 -8.14
N ALA A 224 11.50 12.05 -8.40
CA ALA A 224 11.14 11.68 -9.77
C ALA A 224 10.28 12.73 -10.49
N GLY A 225 9.83 13.79 -9.79
CA GLY A 225 9.06 14.88 -10.37
C GLY A 225 7.58 14.56 -10.61
N TYR A 226 7.03 13.48 -10.02
CA TYR A 226 5.60 13.16 -10.15
C TYR A 226 4.73 14.16 -9.39
N ALA A 227 3.62 14.55 -10.02
CA ALA A 227 2.63 15.42 -9.40
C ALA A 227 1.73 14.65 -8.41
N PHE A 228 1.34 15.32 -7.32
CA PHE A 228 0.34 14.76 -6.40
C PHE A 228 -1.07 14.99 -6.93
N ALA A 229 -1.89 13.95 -6.86
CA ALA A 229 -3.30 14.03 -7.24
C ALA A 229 -4.09 14.95 -6.29
N ALA A 230 -4.93 15.79 -6.88
CA ALA A 230 -5.83 16.69 -6.15
C ALA A 230 -7.19 16.07 -5.80
N ASP A 231 -7.44 14.85 -6.24
CA ASP A 231 -8.74 14.18 -6.07
C ASP A 231 -9.12 13.97 -4.60
N THR A 232 -10.40 14.11 -4.29
CA THR A 232 -10.93 13.67 -3.00
C THR A 232 -11.25 12.18 -3.05
N ARG A 233 -11.09 11.46 -1.91
CA ARG A 233 -11.36 10.02 -1.84
C ARG A 233 -12.81 9.68 -2.18
N ASP A 234 -13.76 10.51 -1.78
CA ASP A 234 -15.19 10.30 -2.04
C ASP A 234 -15.49 10.28 -3.56
N ARG A 235 -14.82 11.12 -4.34
CA ARG A 235 -14.96 11.15 -5.81
C ARG A 235 -14.35 9.92 -6.49
N LEU A 236 -13.49 9.20 -5.80
CA LEU A 236 -12.83 7.98 -6.31
C LEU A 236 -13.59 6.71 -5.97
N GLY A 237 -14.73 6.80 -5.28
CA GLY A 237 -15.48 5.63 -4.84
C GLY A 237 -14.76 4.80 -3.78
N VAL A 238 -13.79 5.39 -3.05
CA VAL A 238 -13.00 4.70 -2.01
C VAL A 238 -13.06 5.47 -0.70
N ARG A 239 -13.40 4.80 0.38
CA ARG A 239 -13.24 5.31 1.74
C ARG A 239 -12.08 4.60 2.42
N CYS A 240 -11.22 5.35 3.12
CA CYS A 240 -10.10 4.79 3.86
C CYS A 240 -10.23 5.14 5.35
N LYS A 241 -9.57 4.36 6.22
CA LYS A 241 -9.66 4.46 7.69
C LYS A 241 -11.06 4.15 8.21
N CYS A 242 -11.70 3.14 7.65
CA CYS A 242 -13.03 2.68 8.04
C CYS A 242 -13.03 1.81 9.30
N ASP A 243 -11.90 1.66 9.98
CA ASP A 243 -11.65 0.71 11.08
C ASP A 243 -12.60 0.88 12.28
N ARG A 244 -13.31 1.99 12.40
CA ARG A 244 -14.14 2.30 13.57
C ARG A 244 -15.65 2.47 13.32
N TRP A 245 -16.10 2.63 12.06
CA TRP A 245 -17.49 3.10 11.83
C TRP A 245 -18.40 2.12 11.09
N PHE A 246 -17.87 1.07 10.45
CA PHE A 246 -18.65 0.27 9.51
C PHE A 246 -19.29 -1.00 10.07
N TYR A 247 -18.90 -1.47 11.25
CA TYR A 247 -19.49 -2.68 11.85
C TYR A 247 -21.00 -2.58 12.07
N THR A 248 -21.55 -1.38 12.21
CA THR A 248 -22.97 -1.10 12.43
C THR A 248 -23.80 -0.99 11.14
N TYR A 249 -23.18 -0.75 9.98
CA TYR A 249 -23.95 -0.32 8.80
C TYR A 249 -24.20 -1.40 7.74
N ILE A 250 -23.45 -2.51 7.71
CA ILE A 250 -23.53 -3.51 6.62
C ILE A 250 -24.22 -4.81 7.02
N GLY A 251 -24.74 -4.96 8.22
CA GLY A 251 -25.55 -6.14 8.60
C GLY A 251 -24.80 -7.47 8.51
N PHE A 252 -23.49 -7.51 8.55
CA PHE A 252 -22.73 -8.73 8.68
C PHE A 252 -22.74 -9.18 10.13
N HIS A 253 -23.56 -10.16 10.46
CA HIS A 253 -23.50 -10.88 11.73
C HIS A 253 -22.26 -11.77 11.73
N PHE A 254 -21.16 -11.29 12.30
CA PHE A 254 -20.06 -12.15 12.72
C PHE A 254 -20.39 -12.74 14.08
N PRO A 255 -20.04 -14.01 14.37
CA PRO A 255 -20.21 -14.59 15.69
C PRO A 255 -19.48 -13.75 16.75
N ALA A 256 -20.14 -13.50 17.86
CA ALA A 256 -19.74 -12.62 18.96
C ALA A 256 -18.28 -12.72 19.49
N PRO A 257 -17.56 -13.86 19.42
CA PRO A 257 -16.18 -13.94 19.90
C PRO A 257 -15.15 -13.14 19.07
N LEU A 258 -15.45 -12.82 17.81
CA LEU A 258 -14.54 -12.04 16.95
C LEU A 258 -14.67 -10.52 17.18
N TYR A 259 -15.78 -10.04 17.71
CA TYR A 259 -16.06 -8.64 18.01
C TYR A 259 -15.19 -8.05 19.14
N ALA A 260 -14.89 -8.86 20.16
CA ALA A 260 -14.23 -8.36 21.36
C ALA A 260 -12.73 -8.05 21.18
N ARG A 261 -12.08 -8.54 20.13
CA ARG A 261 -10.63 -8.30 19.87
C ARG A 261 -10.33 -7.12 18.96
N CYS A 262 -11.29 -6.62 18.20
CA CYS A 262 -11.08 -5.52 17.25
C CYS A 262 -11.28 -4.11 17.87
N CYS A 263 -11.78 -4.00 19.11
CA CYS A 263 -12.13 -2.74 19.74
C CYS A 263 -11.13 -2.18 20.75
N LEU A 264 -10.01 -2.86 20.96
CA LEU A 264 -8.99 -2.42 21.92
C LEU A 264 -7.66 -2.15 21.19
N TYR A 265 -7.56 -1.00 20.52
CA TYR A 265 -6.28 -0.27 20.37
C TYR A 265 -6.50 0.99 19.53
#